data_8491e4000878faeadc7d1bfe8d351cf8
#
_entry.id   8491e4000878faeadc7d1bfe8d351cf8
#
_cell.length_a   1.000
_cell.length_b   1.000
_cell.length_c   1.000
_cell.angle_alpha   90.00
_cell.angle_beta   90.00
_cell.angle_gamma   90.00
#
_symmetry.space_group_name_H-M   'P 1'
#
loop_
_entity.id
_entity.type
_entity.pdbx_description
1 polymer ?
#
loop_
_entity_poly.entity_id
_entity_poly.type
_entity_poly.pdbx_seq_one_letter_code
_entity_poly.pdbx_strand_id
1 'polypeptide(L)'
;GGGGEQVTLPASVSAPSATSQATPADLSVVNAPQAGGVSAGDGGDGQGGDVTFNLNGGNATVTNLTISANGFGGDGARGYIYSGTAGGNGGRGIGGNTTFNAQAGSLTVTSTLTVSAEGNNQNLAYYGSRAAGGRGYGSDGGGGGAGIGGTAIFNLDGTATINASQVVISTNATGGYGGSTSSAYGAQGTLVQAGVAGNGGDATGGDATFNNNAGTLNFSQLSVTSTGTGGGGGNVFGFSSGPDNIAGSGGSGTGGNATININQDDLNNPIYVVDASGIGGDGGNGLDGGNGGAASGGVAAININGTAAVLDNPTIIANATGGAGGQGQIDPATFNAGNSGDGGNATGGTARLEVTGAGGNIDLGFITLQSDAVGGQGGVGYNNFSGNAGSGGSGGNASGGRSELVARTGGTINLTSSIFDFTSTGTGGAGGDGVYSYGNTPGDGGDGGSGTGGTAMLLAQGGTITGQDFNFTVAGVGGNGGAGGAYYPGS
;
A
#
# COMPACT_ATOMS: atom_id res chain seq x y z
N GLY A 1 17.08 21.95 2.73
CA GLY A 1 17.63 21.30 3.90
C GLY A 1 16.65 21.48 5.06
N GLY A 2 15.75 20.49 5.28
CA GLY A 2 14.84 20.53 6.42
C GLY A 2 15.61 20.23 7.69
N GLY A 3 15.64 21.19 8.61
CA GLY A 3 16.10 20.98 9.98
C GLY A 3 15.03 20.17 10.71
N GLY A 4 15.37 18.93 11.12
CA GLY A 4 14.51 18.15 12.00
C GLY A 4 14.33 18.85 13.34
N GLU A 5 13.11 19.11 13.76
CA GLU A 5 12.84 19.53 15.13
C GLU A 5 12.79 18.31 16.04
N GLN A 6 13.75 18.25 16.96
CA GLN A 6 13.72 17.29 18.05
C GLN A 6 12.79 17.81 19.15
N VAL A 7 11.58 17.26 19.25
CA VAL A 7 10.69 17.56 20.37
C VAL A 7 11.03 16.62 21.50
N THR A 8 11.91 17.07 22.40
CA THR A 8 12.15 16.41 23.66
C THR A 8 11.20 17.03 24.69
N LEU A 9 10.15 16.34 25.08
CA LEU A 9 9.40 16.74 26.27
C LEU A 9 10.32 16.54 27.48
N PRO A 10 10.56 17.62 28.28
CA PRO A 10 11.41 17.48 29.46
C PRO A 10 10.81 16.43 30.40
N ALA A 11 11.66 15.72 31.14
CA ALA A 11 11.31 14.70 32.12
C ALA A 11 10.36 15.19 33.23
N SER A 12 9.96 16.42 33.19
CA SER A 12 8.99 17.07 34.05
C SER A 12 7.92 17.79 33.24
N VAL A 13 7.00 17.05 32.61
CA VAL A 13 5.65 17.51 32.69
C VAL A 13 5.21 17.16 34.11
N SER A 14 5.69 17.93 35.10
CA SER A 14 5.12 17.89 36.42
C SER A 14 3.67 18.34 36.25
N ALA A 15 2.76 17.38 36.22
CA ALA A 15 1.38 17.69 36.50
C ALA A 15 1.40 18.49 37.81
N PRO A 16 0.75 19.69 37.87
CA PRO A 16 0.59 20.36 39.14
C PRO A 16 -0.06 19.35 40.08
N SER A 17 0.43 19.27 41.31
CA SER A 17 -0.16 18.50 42.39
C SER A 17 -1.49 19.14 42.80
N ALA A 18 -2.43 19.10 41.92
CA ALA A 18 -3.80 19.52 42.16
C ALA A 18 -4.68 18.33 41.79
N THR A 19 -5.42 17.88 42.78
CA THR A 19 -6.58 16.95 42.71
C THR A 19 -7.74 17.51 41.86
N SER A 20 -7.44 18.01 40.66
CA SER A 20 -8.43 18.29 39.65
C SER A 20 -8.26 17.21 38.55
N GLN A 21 -9.29 16.38 38.37
CA GLN A 21 -9.39 15.53 37.20
C GLN A 21 -9.31 16.44 35.96
N ALA A 22 -8.11 16.51 35.36
CA ALA A 22 -7.98 17.10 34.06
C ALA A 22 -8.75 16.22 33.08
N THR A 23 -9.68 16.81 32.33
CA THR A 23 -10.33 16.11 31.21
C THR A 23 -9.23 15.62 30.27
N PRO A 24 -9.23 14.34 29.85
CA PRO A 24 -8.26 13.84 28.88
C PRO A 24 -8.20 14.76 27.65
N ALA A 25 -7.02 15.19 27.29
CA ALA A 25 -6.79 16.03 26.12
C ALA A 25 -6.15 15.20 25.00
N ASP A 26 -6.40 15.59 23.77
CA ASP A 26 -5.65 15.04 22.62
C ASP A 26 -4.29 15.71 22.53
N LEU A 27 -3.24 14.91 22.36
CA LEU A 27 -1.88 15.38 22.12
C LEU A 27 -1.39 14.85 20.78
N SER A 28 -1.05 15.77 19.90
CA SER A 28 -0.48 15.44 18.58
C SER A 28 0.85 16.15 18.40
N VAL A 29 1.88 15.40 18.03
CA VAL A 29 3.17 15.92 17.59
C VAL A 29 3.31 15.54 16.12
N VAL A 30 3.14 16.53 15.26
CA VAL A 30 3.20 16.34 13.80
C VAL A 30 4.28 17.25 13.25
N ASN A 31 5.25 16.67 12.56
CA ASN A 31 6.18 17.45 11.77
C ASN A 31 5.54 17.71 10.40
N ALA A 32 5.13 18.95 10.14
CA ALA A 32 4.51 19.30 8.87
C ALA A 32 5.55 19.24 7.75
N PRO A 33 5.23 18.60 6.61
CA PRO A 33 6.13 18.60 5.47
C PRO A 33 6.37 20.02 4.98
N GLN A 34 7.62 20.34 4.68
CA GLN A 34 7.97 21.58 4.01
C GLN A 34 7.62 21.44 2.52
N ALA A 35 6.65 22.22 2.06
CA ALA A 35 6.36 22.29 0.64
C ALA A 35 7.58 22.87 -0.07
N GLY A 36 8.20 22.08 -0.95
CA GLY A 36 9.24 22.57 -1.85
C GLY A 36 8.70 23.67 -2.77
N GLY A 37 9.52 24.61 -3.14
CA GLY A 37 9.15 25.73 -4.00
C GLY A 37 8.54 25.24 -5.33
N VAL A 38 7.38 25.78 -5.67
CA VAL A 38 6.63 25.44 -6.88
C VAL A 38 7.36 25.98 -8.10
N SER A 39 7.89 25.10 -8.97
CA SER A 39 8.15 25.46 -10.36
C SER A 39 6.82 25.45 -11.11
N ALA A 40 6.62 26.39 -12.05
CA ALA A 40 5.37 26.50 -12.78
C ALA A 40 5.04 25.18 -13.48
N GLY A 41 4.05 24.46 -12.98
CA GLY A 41 3.53 23.22 -13.57
C GLY A 41 3.60 21.99 -12.70
N ASP A 42 4.71 21.70 -12.02
CA ASP A 42 4.87 20.48 -11.21
C ASP A 42 4.50 20.70 -9.72
N GLY A 43 4.00 19.66 -9.07
CA GLY A 43 3.83 19.63 -7.62
C GLY A 43 5.18 19.58 -6.90
N GLY A 44 5.29 20.25 -5.76
CA GLY A 44 6.50 20.19 -4.93
C GLY A 44 6.60 18.88 -4.14
N ASP A 45 7.82 18.38 -3.96
CA ASP A 45 8.08 17.23 -3.09
C ASP A 45 7.84 17.60 -1.62
N GLY A 46 7.20 16.73 -0.86
CA GLY A 46 7.03 16.84 0.57
C GLY A 46 7.81 15.74 1.29
N GLN A 47 8.66 16.13 2.23
CA GLN A 47 9.41 15.19 3.05
C GLN A 47 9.10 15.42 4.52
N GLY A 48 8.75 14.32 5.23
CA GLY A 48 8.66 14.31 6.68
C GLY A 48 10.03 14.54 7.32
N GLY A 49 10.05 15.20 8.47
CA GLY A 49 11.28 15.37 9.25
C GLY A 49 11.49 14.25 10.26
N ASP A 50 12.33 14.52 11.27
CA ASP A 50 12.58 13.60 12.36
C ASP A 50 11.77 14.01 13.60
N VAL A 51 11.01 13.06 14.17
CA VAL A 51 10.23 13.25 15.40
C VAL A 51 10.63 12.19 16.42
N THR A 52 11.03 12.61 17.63
CA THR A 52 11.32 11.69 18.71
C THR A 52 10.49 12.05 19.94
N PHE A 53 9.79 11.09 20.48
CA PHE A 53 9.10 11.17 21.77
C PHE A 53 9.82 10.30 22.79
N ASN A 54 10.18 10.85 23.95
CA ASN A 54 10.85 10.11 25.00
C ASN A 54 10.03 10.18 26.30
N LEU A 55 9.68 9.01 26.85
CA LEU A 55 9.07 8.85 28.17
C LEU A 55 10.16 8.31 29.11
N ASN A 56 10.82 9.21 29.84
CA ASN A 56 11.95 8.87 30.73
C ASN A 56 11.55 8.91 32.22
N GLY A 57 10.28 9.07 32.53
CA GLY A 57 9.72 9.12 33.88
C GLY A 57 8.44 9.94 33.95
N GLY A 58 7.81 9.96 35.13
CA GLY A 58 6.54 10.67 35.34
C GLY A 58 5.33 9.90 34.84
N ASN A 59 4.15 10.52 34.96
CA ASN A 59 2.89 9.95 34.53
C ASN A 59 2.15 10.92 33.62
N ALA A 60 1.61 10.43 32.52
CA ALA A 60 0.80 11.21 31.60
C ALA A 60 -0.47 10.43 31.23
N THR A 61 -1.58 11.17 31.08
CA THR A 61 -2.83 10.60 30.60
C THR A 61 -3.39 11.50 29.49
N VAL A 62 -3.66 10.91 28.34
CA VAL A 62 -4.20 11.60 27.16
C VAL A 62 -5.29 10.74 26.52
N THR A 63 -6.15 11.32 25.70
CA THR A 63 -7.16 10.56 24.95
C THR A 63 -6.52 9.87 23.75
N ASN A 64 -5.82 10.63 22.90
CA ASN A 64 -5.06 10.14 21.77
C ASN A 64 -3.63 10.71 21.81
N LEU A 65 -2.67 9.95 21.38
CA LEU A 65 -1.30 10.42 21.14
C LEU A 65 -0.91 10.06 19.71
N THR A 66 -0.64 11.08 18.91
CA THR A 66 -0.14 10.89 17.53
C THR A 66 1.25 11.52 17.41
N ILE A 67 2.20 10.72 16.96
CA ILE A 67 3.58 11.11 16.68
C ILE A 67 3.84 10.78 15.22
N SER A 68 4.03 11.78 14.36
CA SER A 68 4.11 11.54 12.93
C SER A 68 5.13 12.39 12.21
N ALA A 69 5.83 11.79 11.26
CA ALA A 69 6.76 12.42 10.33
C ALA A 69 6.35 12.09 8.88
N ASN A 70 5.08 12.34 8.56
CA ASN A 70 4.52 12.04 7.25
C ASN A 70 4.99 13.05 6.19
N GLY A 71 5.21 12.58 4.96
CA GLY A 71 5.55 13.42 3.82
C GLY A 71 4.43 13.44 2.78
N PHE A 72 4.08 14.65 2.27
CA PHE A 72 3.00 14.79 1.29
C PHE A 72 3.49 15.59 0.10
N GLY A 73 3.51 14.98 -1.08
CA GLY A 73 3.75 15.69 -2.34
C GLY A 73 2.57 16.58 -2.73
N GLY A 74 2.86 17.66 -3.43
CA GLY A 74 1.86 18.54 -4.01
C GLY A 74 1.30 18.00 -5.32
N ASP A 75 0.11 18.45 -5.70
CA ASP A 75 -0.48 18.12 -7.00
C ASP A 75 0.21 18.90 -8.13
N GLY A 76 0.33 18.29 -9.31
CA GLY A 76 0.72 18.94 -10.54
C GLY A 76 -0.33 19.95 -11.01
N ALA A 77 0.11 21.07 -11.57
CA ALA A 77 -0.78 22.09 -12.10
C ALA A 77 -1.51 21.58 -13.35
N ARG A 78 -2.77 22.01 -13.52
CA ARG A 78 -3.53 21.71 -14.73
C ARG A 78 -3.03 22.56 -15.91
N GLY A 79 -2.94 21.96 -17.08
CA GLY A 79 -2.73 22.68 -18.33
C GLY A 79 -3.88 23.67 -18.65
N TYR A 80 -3.63 24.65 -19.49
CA TYR A 80 -4.62 25.68 -19.82
C TYR A 80 -5.45 25.26 -21.04
N ILE A 81 -6.79 25.38 -20.95
CA ILE A 81 -7.76 24.86 -21.94
C ILE A 81 -7.53 25.39 -23.38
N TYR A 82 -6.93 26.57 -23.54
CA TYR A 82 -6.76 27.23 -24.85
C TYR A 82 -5.32 27.28 -25.35
N SER A 83 -4.35 26.69 -24.64
CA SER A 83 -2.94 26.84 -24.99
C SER A 83 -2.21 25.54 -25.34
N GLY A 84 -2.89 24.39 -25.28
CA GLY A 84 -2.23 23.09 -25.53
C GLY A 84 -1.06 22.82 -24.56
N THR A 85 -1.15 23.30 -23.32
CA THR A 85 -0.10 23.09 -22.30
C THR A 85 -0.30 21.76 -21.58
N ALA A 86 0.80 21.05 -21.39
CA ALA A 86 0.81 19.80 -20.64
C ALA A 86 0.46 20.05 -19.15
N GLY A 87 -0.13 19.04 -18.51
CA GLY A 87 -0.28 19.00 -17.07
C GLY A 87 1.08 18.82 -16.37
N GLY A 88 1.25 19.45 -15.22
CA GLY A 88 2.46 19.25 -14.39
C GLY A 88 2.42 17.88 -13.68
N ASN A 89 3.59 17.36 -13.32
CA ASN A 89 3.69 16.12 -12.55
C ASN A 89 3.32 16.37 -11.08
N GLY A 90 2.80 15.36 -10.40
CA GLY A 90 2.67 15.35 -8.94
C GLY A 90 4.04 15.27 -8.26
N GLY A 91 4.18 15.91 -7.10
CA GLY A 91 5.39 15.82 -6.28
C GLY A 91 5.44 14.53 -5.48
N ARG A 92 6.63 14.12 -5.06
CA ARG A 92 6.80 12.94 -4.22
C ARG A 92 6.43 13.23 -2.77
N GLY A 93 5.82 12.26 -2.09
CA GLY A 93 5.66 12.28 -0.63
C GLY A 93 6.57 11.26 0.02
N ILE A 94 7.48 11.72 0.86
CA ILE A 94 8.48 10.87 1.51
C ILE A 94 8.29 10.99 3.02
N GLY A 95 7.96 9.87 3.70
CA GLY A 95 7.92 9.80 5.15
C GLY A 95 9.30 10.06 5.75
N GLY A 96 9.34 10.70 6.92
CA GLY A 96 10.57 10.93 7.67
C GLY A 96 10.86 9.82 8.68
N ASN A 97 11.45 10.18 9.84
CA ASN A 97 11.74 9.23 10.91
C ASN A 97 10.91 9.58 12.15
N THR A 98 10.18 8.62 12.68
CA THR A 98 9.42 8.75 13.91
C THR A 98 9.89 7.72 14.92
N THR A 99 10.27 8.16 16.12
CA THR A 99 10.70 7.26 17.18
C THR A 99 9.95 7.57 18.47
N PHE A 100 9.34 6.56 19.05
CA PHE A 100 8.79 6.58 20.40
C PHE A 100 9.68 5.70 21.31
N ASN A 101 10.24 6.31 22.36
CA ASN A 101 11.04 5.60 23.35
C ASN A 101 10.37 5.73 24.73
N ALA A 102 10.08 4.60 25.36
CA ALA A 102 9.58 4.53 26.71
C ALA A 102 10.57 3.77 27.60
N GLN A 103 11.25 4.46 28.50
CA GLN A 103 12.24 3.87 29.40
C GLN A 103 11.76 3.77 30.86
N ALA A 104 11.00 4.75 31.34
CA ALA A 104 10.45 4.77 32.68
C ALA A 104 9.20 5.66 32.75
N GLY A 105 8.38 5.46 33.78
CA GLY A 105 7.14 6.22 33.98
C GLY A 105 5.91 5.51 33.44
N SER A 106 4.77 6.22 33.44
CA SER A 106 3.51 5.65 32.97
C SER A 106 2.83 6.58 31.96
N LEU A 107 2.46 6.05 30.83
CA LEU A 107 1.63 6.73 29.82
C LEU A 107 0.30 5.98 29.68
N THR A 108 -0.80 6.68 29.90
CA THR A 108 -2.13 6.16 29.63
C THR A 108 -2.75 6.91 28.45
N VAL A 109 -2.98 6.18 27.37
CA VAL A 109 -3.69 6.67 26.16
C VAL A 109 -5.04 5.98 26.14
N THR A 110 -6.13 6.71 26.46
CA THR A 110 -7.43 6.06 26.63
C THR A 110 -8.08 5.55 25.35
N SER A 111 -7.54 5.96 24.19
CA SER A 111 -7.96 5.50 22.86
C SER A 111 -6.73 4.99 22.06
N THR A 112 -6.22 5.75 21.11
CA THR A 112 -5.20 5.28 20.15
C THR A 112 -3.85 5.98 20.34
N LEU A 113 -2.78 5.20 20.39
CA LEU A 113 -1.40 5.63 20.28
C LEU A 113 -0.90 5.34 18.85
N THR A 114 -0.57 6.40 18.11
CA THR A 114 -0.10 6.29 16.72
C THR A 114 1.35 6.77 16.59
N VAL A 115 2.19 5.98 15.94
CA VAL A 115 3.56 6.33 15.54
C VAL A 115 3.68 6.12 14.03
N SER A 116 3.84 7.21 13.25
CA SER A 116 3.76 7.09 11.79
C SER A 116 4.82 7.87 11.04
N ALA A 117 5.25 7.34 9.89
CA ALA A 117 6.14 7.99 8.93
C ALA A 117 5.71 7.62 7.50
N GLU A 118 4.54 8.09 7.10
CA GLU A 118 3.88 7.70 5.85
C GLU A 118 4.26 8.61 4.68
N GLY A 119 4.27 8.06 3.46
CA GLY A 119 4.45 8.80 2.23
C GLY A 119 3.15 8.93 1.43
N ASN A 120 2.68 10.17 1.17
CA ASN A 120 1.45 10.47 0.42
C ASN A 120 0.18 9.79 0.96
N ASN A 121 0.01 9.69 2.28
CA ASN A 121 -1.19 9.08 2.85
C ASN A 121 -2.47 9.82 2.43
N GLN A 122 -3.42 9.10 1.84
CA GLN A 122 -4.69 9.64 1.35
C GLN A 122 -5.74 9.93 2.44
N ASN A 123 -5.52 9.54 3.70
CA ASN A 123 -6.51 9.67 4.77
C ASN A 123 -6.90 11.12 5.16
N LEU A 124 -6.30 12.12 4.55
CA LEU A 124 -6.66 13.53 4.72
C LEU A 124 -7.42 14.09 3.50
N ALA A 125 -8.00 13.24 2.68
CA ALA A 125 -8.66 13.63 1.43
C ALA A 125 -10.00 14.32 1.68
N TYR A 126 -10.02 15.64 1.61
CA TYR A 126 -11.26 16.38 1.37
C TYR A 126 -11.53 16.56 -0.14
N TYR A 127 -10.52 16.45 -1.02
CA TYR A 127 -10.62 16.51 -2.49
C TYR A 127 -9.49 15.75 -3.16
N GLY A 128 -9.68 14.47 -3.45
CA GLY A 128 -8.81 13.70 -4.33
C GLY A 128 -7.44 13.28 -3.74
N SER A 129 -6.76 12.41 -4.45
CA SER A 129 -5.41 11.94 -4.08
C SER A 129 -4.40 13.08 -4.09
N ARG A 130 -3.59 13.19 -3.04
CA ARG A 130 -2.43 14.09 -3.04
C ARG A 130 -1.37 13.57 -4.02
N ALA A 131 -0.54 14.48 -4.51
CA ALA A 131 0.50 14.20 -5.51
C ALA A 131 -0.03 13.71 -6.87
N ALA A 132 -1.28 14.03 -7.20
CA ALA A 132 -1.83 13.73 -8.52
C ALA A 132 -1.14 14.54 -9.61
N GLY A 133 -0.99 13.95 -10.79
CA GLY A 133 -0.58 14.65 -12.01
C GLY A 133 -1.64 15.65 -12.47
N GLY A 134 -1.23 16.79 -12.98
CA GLY A 134 -2.12 17.82 -13.55
C GLY A 134 -2.79 17.34 -14.84
N ARG A 135 -4.04 17.79 -15.06
CA ARG A 135 -4.76 17.48 -16.30
C ARG A 135 -4.19 18.23 -17.48
N GLY A 136 -3.95 17.54 -18.61
CA GLY A 136 -3.62 18.14 -19.91
C GLY A 136 -4.87 18.51 -20.72
N TYR A 137 -4.82 19.63 -21.49
CA TYR A 137 -5.87 20.04 -22.41
C TYR A 137 -5.28 20.26 -23.80
N GLY A 138 -5.51 19.38 -24.72
CA GLY A 138 -4.88 19.37 -26.04
C GLY A 138 -3.36 19.08 -25.96
N SER A 139 -2.93 18.34 -24.92
CA SER A 139 -1.57 17.91 -24.70
C SER A 139 -1.52 16.88 -23.56
N ASP A 140 -0.33 16.47 -23.15
CA ASP A 140 -0.10 15.38 -22.19
C ASP A 140 -0.58 15.71 -20.76
N GLY A 141 -1.05 14.70 -20.05
CA GLY A 141 -1.29 14.73 -18.61
C GLY A 141 0.00 14.52 -17.83
N GLY A 142 0.14 15.16 -16.66
CA GLY A 142 1.29 14.95 -15.79
C GLY A 142 1.29 13.59 -15.10
N GLY A 143 2.45 13.03 -14.82
CA GLY A 143 2.57 11.81 -14.01
C GLY A 143 2.15 12.02 -12.56
N GLY A 144 1.65 10.99 -11.88
CA GLY A 144 1.44 10.97 -10.43
C GLY A 144 2.76 10.96 -9.67
N GLY A 145 2.82 11.62 -8.53
CA GLY A 145 4.01 11.63 -7.67
C GLY A 145 4.17 10.30 -6.91
N ALA A 146 5.40 9.90 -6.64
CA ALA A 146 5.67 8.69 -5.88
C ALA A 146 5.40 8.86 -4.38
N GLY A 147 4.94 7.80 -3.72
CA GLY A 147 4.85 7.69 -2.27
C GLY A 147 5.96 6.80 -1.72
N ILE A 148 6.67 7.26 -0.70
CA ILE A 148 7.73 6.49 -0.04
C ILE A 148 7.53 6.58 1.47
N GLY A 149 7.27 5.45 2.13
CA GLY A 149 7.20 5.36 3.58
C GLY A 149 8.57 5.61 4.21
N GLY A 150 8.59 6.21 5.39
CA GLY A 150 9.79 6.46 6.16
C GLY A 150 10.08 5.36 7.18
N THR A 151 10.58 5.75 8.34
CA THR A 151 10.87 4.83 9.45
C THR A 151 10.04 5.20 10.67
N ALA A 152 9.27 4.24 11.23
CA ALA A 152 8.50 4.39 12.46
C ALA A 152 8.91 3.33 13.47
N ILE A 153 9.47 3.73 14.60
CA ILE A 153 9.98 2.82 15.64
C ILE A 153 9.28 3.11 16.96
N PHE A 154 8.78 2.07 17.61
CA PHE A 154 8.33 2.08 18.98
C PHE A 154 9.23 1.20 19.86
N ASN A 155 9.92 1.78 20.79
CA ASN A 155 10.75 1.07 21.75
C ASN A 155 10.13 1.13 23.15
N LEU A 156 9.89 -0.03 23.74
CA LEU A 156 9.51 -0.17 25.14
C LEU A 156 10.67 -0.80 25.90
N ASP A 157 11.29 -0.02 26.78
CA ASP A 157 12.49 -0.38 27.53
C ASP A 157 12.30 -0.13 29.04
N GLY A 158 13.19 -0.66 29.85
CA GLY A 158 13.30 -0.34 31.28
C GLY A 158 12.06 -0.70 32.09
N THR A 159 11.51 0.27 32.83
CA THR A 159 10.36 0.08 33.73
C THR A 159 9.12 0.88 33.30
N ALA A 160 9.07 1.32 32.05
CA ALA A 160 7.93 2.08 31.54
C ALA A 160 6.64 1.22 31.52
N THR A 161 5.52 1.87 31.80
CA THR A 161 4.19 1.27 31.67
C THR A 161 3.38 2.05 30.64
N ILE A 162 2.94 1.38 29.59
CA ILE A 162 2.07 1.96 28.56
C ILE A 162 0.71 1.29 28.61
N ASN A 163 -0.34 2.09 28.80
CA ASN A 163 -1.72 1.64 28.72
C ASN A 163 -2.36 2.31 27.51
N ALA A 164 -2.87 1.56 26.53
CA ALA A 164 -3.57 2.09 25.38
C ALA A 164 -4.69 1.12 24.96
N SER A 165 -5.77 1.60 24.34
CA SER A 165 -6.73 0.68 23.74
C SER A 165 -6.17 0.07 22.47
N GLN A 166 -5.51 0.89 21.65
CA GLN A 166 -4.88 0.47 20.41
C GLN A 166 -3.52 1.15 20.23
N VAL A 167 -2.55 0.39 19.72
CA VAL A 167 -1.25 0.91 19.26
C VAL A 167 -1.14 0.69 17.75
N VAL A 168 -0.84 1.76 17.01
CA VAL A 168 -0.68 1.74 15.55
C VAL A 168 0.72 2.26 15.21
N ILE A 169 1.48 1.47 14.47
CA ILE A 169 2.78 1.87 13.92
C ILE A 169 2.69 1.73 12.41
N SER A 170 2.87 2.84 11.66
CA SER A 170 2.63 2.79 10.23
C SER A 170 3.66 3.56 9.41
N THR A 171 4.08 2.95 8.29
CA THR A 171 4.95 3.55 7.28
C THR A 171 4.40 3.32 5.88
N ASN A 172 3.08 3.38 5.75
CA ASN A 172 2.39 3.14 4.50
C ASN A 172 2.74 4.21 3.46
N ALA A 173 2.67 3.83 2.19
CA ALA A 173 2.90 4.73 1.08
C ALA A 173 1.79 4.61 0.03
N THR A 174 1.48 5.75 -0.62
CA THR A 174 0.50 5.78 -1.70
C THR A 174 1.04 6.63 -2.84
N GLY A 175 1.04 6.11 -4.07
CA GLY A 175 1.33 6.85 -5.29
C GLY A 175 0.17 7.76 -5.69
N GLY A 176 0.49 8.92 -6.26
CA GLY A 176 -0.50 9.86 -6.80
C GLY A 176 -1.10 9.33 -8.11
N TYR A 177 -2.33 9.76 -8.43
CA TYR A 177 -2.94 9.44 -9.71
C TYR A 177 -2.27 10.18 -10.87
N GLY A 178 -2.16 9.55 -12.02
CA GLY A 178 -1.77 10.18 -13.27
C GLY A 178 -2.79 11.22 -13.73
N GLY A 179 -2.31 12.32 -14.31
CA GLY A 179 -3.15 13.38 -14.88
C GLY A 179 -3.87 12.89 -16.14
N SER A 180 -5.17 13.13 -16.20
CA SER A 180 -5.97 12.83 -17.37
C SER A 180 -5.75 13.86 -18.47
N THR A 181 -6.07 13.50 -19.74
CA THR A 181 -6.06 14.41 -20.89
C THR A 181 -7.44 14.57 -21.49
N SER A 182 -7.66 15.67 -22.22
CA SER A 182 -8.84 15.84 -23.05
C SER A 182 -8.52 16.68 -24.27
N SER A 183 -9.27 16.46 -25.37
CA SER A 183 -9.25 17.39 -26.50
C SER A 183 -9.67 18.80 -26.05
N ALA A 184 -9.12 19.82 -26.70
CA ALA A 184 -9.43 21.22 -26.46
C ALA A 184 -9.76 21.95 -27.77
N TYR A 185 -10.46 23.10 -27.67
CA TYR A 185 -10.62 23.98 -28.81
C TYR A 185 -9.57 25.06 -28.76
N GLY A 186 -8.70 25.12 -29.77
CA GLY A 186 -7.74 26.21 -29.93
C GLY A 186 -8.44 27.58 -30.16
N ALA A 187 -7.67 28.67 -30.06
CA ALA A 187 -8.17 30.04 -30.12
C ALA A 187 -8.98 30.43 -31.40
N GLN A 188 -8.93 29.59 -32.44
CA GLN A 188 -9.67 29.79 -33.68
C GLN A 188 -10.73 28.69 -33.93
N GLY A 189 -11.14 27.96 -32.88
CA GLY A 189 -12.11 26.88 -32.98
C GLY A 189 -11.59 25.60 -33.65
N THR A 190 -10.28 25.49 -33.87
CA THR A 190 -9.62 24.24 -34.31
C THR A 190 -9.56 23.26 -33.16
N LEU A 191 -10.00 22.02 -33.38
CA LEU A 191 -9.88 20.96 -32.40
C LEU A 191 -8.38 20.61 -32.19
N VAL A 192 -7.89 20.79 -30.97
CA VAL A 192 -6.58 20.32 -30.56
C VAL A 192 -6.74 18.93 -29.93
N GLN A 193 -5.99 17.96 -30.42
CA GLN A 193 -6.09 16.56 -29.97
C GLN A 193 -5.64 16.40 -28.52
N ALA A 194 -6.20 15.44 -27.81
CA ALA A 194 -5.67 15.02 -26.50
C ALA A 194 -4.29 14.38 -26.71
N GLY A 195 -3.40 14.56 -25.75
CA GLY A 195 -2.09 13.89 -25.71
C GLY A 195 -2.14 12.58 -24.91
N VAL A 196 -0.97 12.10 -24.50
CA VAL A 196 -0.81 10.93 -23.62
C VAL A 196 -1.22 11.30 -22.20
N ALA A 197 -2.04 10.48 -21.54
CA ALA A 197 -2.36 10.67 -20.14
C ALA A 197 -1.19 10.24 -19.23
N GLY A 198 -1.06 10.88 -18.07
CA GLY A 198 0.02 10.61 -17.14
C GLY A 198 -0.07 9.23 -16.48
N ASN A 199 1.06 8.62 -16.21
CA ASN A 199 1.11 7.39 -15.43
C ASN A 199 0.82 7.66 -13.95
N GLY A 200 0.29 6.68 -13.23
CA GLY A 200 0.21 6.68 -11.78
C GLY A 200 1.59 6.67 -11.13
N GLY A 201 1.71 7.26 -9.95
CA GLY A 201 2.95 7.24 -9.17
C GLY A 201 3.17 5.89 -8.48
N ASP A 202 4.43 5.49 -8.35
CA ASP A 202 4.81 4.30 -7.61
C ASP A 202 4.69 4.52 -6.10
N ALA A 203 4.53 3.43 -5.33
CA ALA A 203 4.52 3.47 -3.88
C ALA A 203 5.42 2.38 -3.29
N THR A 204 6.17 2.75 -2.24
CA THR A 204 6.98 1.80 -1.48
C THR A 204 6.77 2.04 0.01
N GLY A 205 6.26 1.06 0.74
CA GLY A 205 6.17 1.07 2.19
C GLY A 205 7.56 1.22 2.83
N GLY A 206 7.62 1.79 4.03
CA GLY A 206 8.87 2.02 4.75
C GLY A 206 9.21 0.92 5.76
N ASP A 207 9.82 1.30 6.90
CA ASP A 207 10.19 0.40 7.99
C ASP A 207 9.37 0.72 9.24
N ALA A 208 8.40 -0.13 9.60
CA ALA A 208 7.60 -0.03 10.82
C ALA A 208 8.04 -1.10 11.83
N THR A 209 8.50 -0.69 13.02
CA THR A 209 9.06 -1.61 14.00
C THR A 209 8.52 -1.34 15.41
N PHE A 210 8.06 -2.40 16.06
CA PHE A 210 7.76 -2.42 17.48
C PHE A 210 8.78 -3.29 18.22
N ASN A 211 9.41 -2.75 19.24
CA ASN A 211 10.37 -3.46 20.11
C ASN A 211 9.85 -3.47 21.55
N ASN A 212 9.53 -4.65 22.07
CA ASN A 212 9.28 -4.87 23.50
C ASN A 212 10.53 -5.51 24.13
N ASN A 213 11.42 -4.66 24.64
CA ASN A 213 12.67 -5.11 25.28
C ASN A 213 12.53 -5.24 26.81
N ALA A 214 11.66 -4.41 27.40
CA ALA A 214 11.38 -4.39 28.85
C ALA A 214 10.12 -3.51 29.11
N GLY A 215 9.64 -3.48 30.36
CA GLY A 215 8.48 -2.66 30.73
C GLY A 215 7.14 -3.40 30.60
N THR A 216 6.05 -2.69 30.82
CA THR A 216 4.70 -3.26 30.81
C THR A 216 3.85 -2.57 29.74
N LEU A 217 3.23 -3.36 28.88
CA LEU A 217 2.36 -2.86 27.81
C LEU A 217 0.97 -3.49 27.93
N ASN A 218 -0.04 -2.66 28.20
CA ASN A 218 -1.44 -3.06 28.28
C ASN A 218 -2.22 -2.45 27.11
N PHE A 219 -2.64 -3.28 26.16
CA PHE A 219 -3.44 -2.85 25.00
C PHE A 219 -4.34 -3.99 24.48
N SER A 220 -5.37 -3.64 23.71
CA SER A 220 -6.25 -4.66 23.10
C SER A 220 -5.78 -5.05 21.70
N GLN A 221 -5.10 -4.14 21.00
CA GLN A 221 -4.65 -4.38 19.63
C GLN A 221 -3.32 -3.66 19.35
N LEU A 222 -2.40 -4.36 18.69
CA LEU A 222 -1.20 -3.79 18.07
C LEU A 222 -1.27 -4.00 16.55
N SER A 223 -1.19 -2.90 15.82
CA SER A 223 -1.11 -2.92 14.35
C SER A 223 0.23 -2.32 13.90
N VAL A 224 1.00 -3.09 13.16
CA VAL A 224 2.27 -2.64 12.54
C VAL A 224 2.12 -2.80 11.03
N THR A 225 2.11 -1.68 10.30
CA THR A 225 1.80 -1.71 8.86
C THR A 225 2.84 -0.96 8.02
N SER A 226 3.19 -1.54 6.89
CA SER A 226 4.10 -0.96 5.91
C SER A 226 3.68 -1.33 4.50
N THR A 227 2.52 -0.83 4.08
CA THR A 227 1.92 -1.14 2.79
C THR A 227 2.32 -0.15 1.71
N GLY A 228 2.37 -0.59 0.44
CA GLY A 228 2.57 0.26 -0.72
C GLY A 228 1.40 0.16 -1.69
N THR A 229 0.74 1.29 -2.01
CA THR A 229 -0.36 1.33 -2.98
C THR A 229 -0.03 2.26 -4.12
N GLY A 230 0.20 1.73 -5.31
CA GLY A 230 0.44 2.49 -6.54
C GLY A 230 -0.74 3.35 -6.94
N GLY A 231 -0.50 4.51 -7.52
CA GLY A 231 -1.52 5.41 -8.05
C GLY A 231 -2.11 4.90 -9.36
N GLY A 232 -3.38 5.20 -9.64
CA GLY A 232 -4.00 4.87 -10.92
C GLY A 232 -3.49 5.74 -12.07
N GLY A 233 -3.48 5.21 -13.29
CA GLY A 233 -3.16 5.93 -14.51
C GLY A 233 -4.23 6.95 -14.88
N GLY A 234 -3.84 8.02 -15.59
CA GLY A 234 -4.75 9.05 -16.08
C GLY A 234 -5.60 8.55 -17.25
N ASN A 235 -6.79 9.09 -17.38
CA ASN A 235 -7.72 8.79 -18.48
C ASN A 235 -7.58 9.79 -19.64
N VAL A 236 -7.91 9.36 -20.85
CA VAL A 236 -8.10 10.23 -22.00
C VAL A 236 -9.59 10.49 -22.20
N PHE A 237 -10.01 11.76 -22.19
CA PHE A 237 -11.40 12.15 -22.39
C PHE A 237 -11.57 12.95 -23.70
N GLY A 238 -12.66 12.69 -24.42
CA GLY A 238 -13.09 13.46 -25.56
C GLY A 238 -12.83 12.80 -26.90
N PHE A 239 -13.42 13.40 -27.94
CA PHE A 239 -13.38 12.92 -29.32
C PHE A 239 -12.07 13.39 -29.96
N SER A 240 -11.01 12.66 -29.81
CA SER A 240 -9.74 12.98 -30.43
C SER A 240 -9.30 11.86 -31.36
N SER A 241 -9.11 12.21 -32.63
CA SER A 241 -8.61 11.32 -33.67
C SER A 241 -7.10 11.53 -33.80
N GLY A 242 -6.29 10.74 -33.10
CA GLY A 242 -4.84 10.82 -33.20
C GLY A 242 -4.15 9.62 -32.57
N PRO A 243 -2.95 9.26 -33.05
CA PRO A 243 -2.20 8.13 -32.54
C PRO A 243 -1.73 8.30 -31.08
N ASP A 244 -1.84 9.50 -30.50
CA ASP A 244 -1.28 9.86 -29.18
C ASP A 244 -2.30 9.77 -28.03
N ASN A 245 -3.51 9.22 -28.28
CA ASN A 245 -4.57 9.10 -27.28
C ASN A 245 -4.39 7.88 -26.37
N ILE A 246 -3.22 7.74 -25.78
CA ILE A 246 -2.83 6.62 -24.92
C ILE A 246 -3.14 6.98 -23.47
N ALA A 247 -3.85 6.09 -22.78
CA ALA A 247 -4.10 6.24 -21.35
C ALA A 247 -2.82 5.96 -20.52
N GLY A 248 -2.76 6.56 -19.32
CA GLY A 248 -1.65 6.33 -18.40
C GLY A 248 -1.70 4.93 -17.79
N SER A 249 -0.55 4.33 -17.57
CA SER A 249 -0.44 3.09 -16.81
C SER A 249 -0.56 3.34 -15.32
N GLY A 250 -1.01 2.36 -14.55
CA GLY A 250 -0.98 2.38 -13.08
C GLY A 250 0.43 2.34 -12.54
N GLY A 251 0.67 2.98 -11.39
CA GLY A 251 1.92 2.91 -10.66
C GLY A 251 2.09 1.58 -9.92
N SER A 252 3.33 1.18 -9.65
CA SER A 252 3.61 -0.04 -8.88
C SER A 252 3.41 0.18 -7.38
N GLY A 253 3.02 -0.89 -6.66
CA GLY A 253 2.89 -0.90 -5.21
C GLY A 253 3.80 -1.95 -4.57
N THR A 254 4.69 -1.53 -3.67
CA THR A 254 5.60 -2.43 -2.96
C THR A 254 5.41 -2.27 -1.45
N GLY A 255 5.11 -3.37 -0.76
CA GLY A 255 5.12 -3.42 0.71
C GLY A 255 6.53 -3.21 1.25
N GLY A 256 6.65 -2.59 2.42
CA GLY A 256 7.93 -2.41 3.12
C GLY A 256 8.18 -3.48 4.17
N ASN A 257 8.78 -3.08 5.30
CA ASN A 257 9.03 -3.98 6.43
C ASN A 257 8.12 -3.61 7.61
N ALA A 258 7.34 -4.57 8.08
CA ALA A 258 6.52 -4.46 9.28
C ALA A 258 6.97 -5.53 10.29
N THR A 259 7.52 -5.12 11.43
CA THR A 259 8.17 -6.05 12.36
C THR A 259 7.75 -5.82 13.80
N ILE A 260 7.45 -6.88 14.52
CA ILE A 260 7.27 -6.92 15.97
C ILE A 260 8.38 -7.77 16.58
N ASN A 261 9.14 -7.22 17.51
CA ASN A 261 10.14 -7.92 18.28
C ASN A 261 9.71 -8.00 19.75
N ILE A 262 9.57 -9.22 20.27
CA ILE A 262 9.19 -9.52 21.66
C ILE A 262 10.39 -10.16 22.35
N ASN A 263 11.03 -9.40 23.22
CA ASN A 263 12.25 -9.81 23.91
C ASN A 263 12.03 -10.03 25.42
N GLN A 264 10.79 -9.87 25.92
CA GLN A 264 10.45 -10.10 27.32
C GLN A 264 9.03 -10.66 27.48
N ASP A 265 8.83 -11.39 28.58
CA ASP A 265 7.53 -11.91 29.03
C ASP A 265 6.66 -10.74 29.52
N ASP A 266 5.50 -10.59 29.11
CA ASP A 266 4.46 -9.73 29.65
C ASP A 266 3.67 -8.99 28.55
N LEU A 267 2.99 -9.77 27.72
CA LEU A 267 2.00 -9.25 26.82
C LEU A 267 0.63 -9.80 27.24
N ASN A 268 -0.25 -8.92 27.66
CA ASN A 268 -1.64 -9.27 28.04
C ASN A 268 -2.48 -9.64 26.81
N ASN A 269 -2.02 -10.65 26.06
CA ASN A 269 -2.75 -11.33 24.98
C ASN A 269 -3.56 -10.42 24.02
N PRO A 270 -2.92 -9.41 23.39
CA PRO A 270 -3.60 -8.54 22.44
C PRO A 270 -3.75 -9.20 21.05
N ILE A 271 -4.63 -8.61 20.22
CA ILE A 271 -4.68 -8.93 18.79
C ILE A 271 -3.48 -8.30 18.09
N TYR A 272 -2.69 -9.11 17.40
CA TYR A 272 -1.56 -8.65 16.59
C TYR A 272 -1.92 -8.64 15.10
N VAL A 273 -1.70 -7.51 14.45
CA VAL A 273 -1.82 -7.37 12.98
C VAL A 273 -0.50 -6.83 12.44
N VAL A 274 0.14 -7.59 11.57
CA VAL A 274 1.37 -7.17 10.88
C VAL A 274 1.11 -7.26 9.38
N ASP A 275 1.20 -6.13 8.67
CA ASP A 275 0.88 -6.07 7.25
C ASP A 275 1.93 -5.31 6.45
N ALA A 276 2.51 -5.99 5.45
CA ALA A 276 3.48 -5.48 4.50
C ALA A 276 3.04 -5.74 3.05
N SER A 277 1.75 -5.53 2.76
CA SER A 277 1.19 -5.82 1.44
C SER A 277 1.51 -4.75 0.40
N GLY A 278 1.54 -5.16 -0.88
CA GLY A 278 1.67 -4.28 -2.04
C GLY A 278 0.43 -4.33 -2.93
N ILE A 279 0.00 -3.16 -3.45
CA ILE A 279 -1.14 -3.04 -4.37
C ILE A 279 -0.73 -2.17 -5.54
N GLY A 280 -0.80 -2.68 -6.77
CA GLY A 280 -0.60 -1.92 -8.00
C GLY A 280 -1.80 -1.03 -8.31
N GLY A 281 -1.57 0.13 -8.90
CA GLY A 281 -2.63 1.04 -9.38
C GLY A 281 -3.25 0.54 -10.69
N ASP A 282 -4.50 0.87 -10.92
CA ASP A 282 -5.18 0.52 -12.16
C ASP A 282 -4.71 1.38 -13.34
N GLY A 283 -4.72 0.85 -14.54
CA GLY A 283 -4.50 1.59 -15.79
C GLY A 283 -5.68 2.52 -16.12
N GLY A 284 -5.39 3.64 -16.77
CA GLY A 284 -6.41 4.57 -17.25
C GLY A 284 -7.12 4.08 -18.51
N ASN A 285 -8.26 4.70 -18.83
CA ASN A 285 -9.01 4.45 -20.06
C ASN A 285 -8.64 5.47 -21.14
N GLY A 286 -8.48 5.03 -22.39
CA GLY A 286 -8.11 5.87 -23.52
C GLY A 286 -8.36 5.17 -24.86
N LEU A 287 -7.91 5.74 -25.98
CA LEU A 287 -7.97 5.02 -27.27
C LEU A 287 -7.26 3.66 -27.10
N ASP A 288 -6.02 3.67 -26.63
CA ASP A 288 -5.41 2.49 -26.06
C ASP A 288 -5.44 2.61 -24.52
N GLY A 289 -5.94 1.56 -23.86
CA GLY A 289 -6.01 1.49 -22.41
C GLY A 289 -4.62 1.38 -21.78
N GLY A 290 -4.42 2.01 -20.62
CA GLY A 290 -3.18 1.91 -19.86
C GLY A 290 -3.06 0.55 -19.13
N ASN A 291 -1.84 0.07 -18.95
CA ASN A 291 -1.61 -1.16 -18.21
C ASN A 291 -1.80 -0.96 -16.70
N GLY A 292 -2.22 -1.98 -15.99
CA GLY A 292 -2.22 -2.02 -14.53
C GLY A 292 -0.81 -2.04 -13.96
N GLY A 293 -0.62 -1.42 -12.79
CA GLY A 293 0.66 -1.40 -12.07
C GLY A 293 0.99 -2.75 -11.44
N ALA A 294 2.28 -3.06 -11.37
CA ALA A 294 2.74 -4.28 -10.70
C ALA A 294 2.65 -4.14 -9.16
N ALA A 295 2.59 -5.28 -8.46
CA ALA A 295 2.58 -5.32 -7.00
C ALA A 295 3.62 -6.30 -6.44
N SER A 296 4.19 -5.94 -5.28
CA SER A 296 5.06 -6.83 -4.53
C SER A 296 4.78 -6.70 -3.02
N GLY A 297 4.54 -7.81 -2.35
CA GLY A 297 4.50 -7.83 -0.89
C GLY A 297 5.90 -7.62 -0.29
N GLY A 298 5.96 -7.03 0.89
CA GLY A 298 7.19 -6.80 1.65
C GLY A 298 7.50 -7.91 2.66
N VAL A 299 7.99 -7.52 3.83
CA VAL A 299 8.27 -8.44 4.94
C VAL A 299 7.39 -8.09 6.14
N ALA A 300 6.50 -8.99 6.52
CA ALA A 300 5.70 -8.94 7.74
C ALA A 300 6.22 -9.99 8.72
N ALA A 301 6.68 -9.58 9.91
CA ALA A 301 7.34 -10.51 10.83
C ALA A 301 6.97 -10.27 12.30
N ILE A 302 6.81 -11.36 13.06
CA ILE A 302 6.86 -11.38 14.53
C ILE A 302 8.05 -12.23 14.96
N ASN A 303 8.96 -11.66 15.72
CA ASN A 303 10.13 -12.32 16.28
C ASN A 303 10.02 -12.38 17.80
N ILE A 304 10.16 -13.57 18.39
CA ILE A 304 10.11 -13.81 19.83
C ILE A 304 11.45 -14.37 20.27
N ASN A 305 12.14 -13.66 21.17
CA ASN A 305 13.51 -13.95 21.54
C ASN A 305 13.66 -14.27 23.05
N GLY A 306 13.80 -15.56 23.38
CA GLY A 306 14.21 -16.00 24.72
C GLY A 306 13.18 -15.83 25.84
N THR A 307 11.91 -15.68 25.52
CA THR A 307 10.85 -15.36 26.47
C THR A 307 9.59 -16.19 26.21
N ALA A 308 8.75 -16.36 27.23
CA ALA A 308 7.45 -16.99 27.08
C ALA A 308 6.39 -15.95 26.70
N ALA A 309 5.56 -16.24 25.72
CA ALA A 309 4.47 -15.38 25.31
C ALA A 309 3.23 -16.20 24.95
N VAL A 310 2.06 -15.63 25.16
CA VAL A 310 0.79 -16.13 24.63
C VAL A 310 0.36 -15.18 23.53
N LEU A 311 0.24 -15.68 22.30
CA LEU A 311 -0.29 -14.91 21.18
C LEU A 311 -1.64 -15.48 20.78
N ASP A 312 -2.69 -14.69 20.99
CA ASP A 312 -4.02 -15.06 20.56
C ASP A 312 -4.30 -14.44 19.19
N ASN A 313 -4.53 -15.30 18.20
CA ASN A 313 -4.92 -14.93 16.84
C ASN A 313 -4.02 -13.89 16.10
N PRO A 314 -2.67 -14.05 16.06
CA PRO A 314 -1.85 -13.15 15.27
C PRO A 314 -2.12 -13.32 13.77
N THR A 315 -2.23 -12.16 13.08
CA THR A 315 -2.43 -12.08 11.64
C THR A 315 -1.21 -11.40 11.01
N ILE A 316 -0.49 -12.12 10.15
CA ILE A 316 0.75 -11.66 9.50
C ILE A 316 0.57 -11.77 7.99
N ILE A 317 0.59 -10.64 7.30
CA ILE A 317 0.20 -10.54 5.89
C ILE A 317 1.30 -9.85 5.08
N ALA A 318 1.68 -10.44 3.96
CA ALA A 318 2.59 -9.87 2.97
C ALA A 318 2.08 -10.15 1.55
N ASN A 319 0.83 -9.81 1.29
CA ASN A 319 0.15 -10.09 0.03
C ASN A 319 0.54 -9.11 -1.08
N ALA A 320 0.25 -9.48 -2.33
CA ALA A 320 0.39 -8.60 -3.47
C ALA A 320 -0.84 -8.68 -4.38
N THR A 321 -1.30 -7.52 -4.88
CA THR A 321 -2.41 -7.46 -5.85
C THR A 321 -2.03 -6.51 -6.97
N GLY A 322 -1.88 -7.01 -8.20
CA GLY A 322 -1.63 -6.22 -9.40
C GLY A 322 -2.85 -5.37 -9.76
N GLY A 323 -2.62 -4.18 -10.30
CA GLY A 323 -3.67 -3.29 -10.78
C GLY A 323 -4.35 -3.83 -12.04
N ALA A 324 -5.60 -3.47 -12.27
CA ALA A 324 -6.32 -3.84 -13.49
C ALA A 324 -5.86 -3.01 -14.69
N GLY A 325 -5.91 -3.57 -15.90
CA GLY A 325 -5.72 -2.84 -17.16
C GLY A 325 -6.89 -1.93 -17.45
N GLY A 326 -6.63 -0.78 -18.10
CA GLY A 326 -7.62 0.17 -18.53
C GLY A 326 -8.35 -0.27 -19.82
N GLN A 327 -9.52 0.29 -20.03
CA GLN A 327 -10.34 -0.01 -21.21
C GLN A 327 -9.90 0.82 -22.42
N GLY A 328 -9.84 0.17 -23.61
CA GLY A 328 -9.72 0.86 -24.89
C GLY A 328 -10.99 1.64 -25.24
N GLN A 329 -10.91 2.66 -26.11
CA GLN A 329 -12.03 3.48 -26.55
C GLN A 329 -12.07 3.60 -28.08
N ILE A 330 -13.16 4.16 -28.63
CA ILE A 330 -13.30 4.38 -30.08
C ILE A 330 -12.54 5.62 -30.52
N ASP A 331 -11.76 5.49 -31.61
CA ASP A 331 -11.30 6.63 -32.40
C ASP A 331 -12.45 7.18 -33.25
N PRO A 332 -12.92 8.41 -33.02
CA PRO A 332 -14.05 8.96 -33.73
C PRO A 332 -13.78 9.28 -35.22
N ALA A 333 -12.52 9.33 -35.66
CA ALA A 333 -12.19 9.61 -37.06
C ALA A 333 -12.16 8.37 -37.95
N THR A 334 -11.63 7.28 -37.39
CA THR A 334 -11.51 5.98 -38.08
C THR A 334 -12.63 5.02 -37.71
N PHE A 335 -13.36 5.33 -36.64
CA PHE A 335 -14.34 4.45 -36.02
C PHE A 335 -13.76 3.09 -35.59
N ASN A 336 -12.43 2.98 -35.40
CA ASN A 336 -11.79 1.79 -34.83
C ASN A 336 -11.69 1.95 -33.32
N ALA A 337 -11.90 0.89 -32.59
CA ALA A 337 -11.59 0.86 -31.16
C ALA A 337 -10.13 0.48 -30.95
N GLY A 338 -9.48 1.13 -29.99
CA GLY A 338 -8.15 0.76 -29.55
C GLY A 338 -8.16 -0.44 -28.59
N ASN A 339 -6.99 -0.97 -28.29
CA ASN A 339 -6.82 -2.12 -27.44
C ASN A 339 -6.88 -1.72 -25.95
N SER A 340 -7.30 -2.64 -25.14
CA SER A 340 -7.29 -2.47 -23.69
C SER A 340 -5.91 -2.80 -23.07
N GLY A 341 -5.64 -2.21 -21.93
CA GLY A 341 -4.39 -2.43 -21.21
C GLY A 341 -4.33 -3.80 -20.53
N ASP A 342 -3.12 -4.29 -20.31
CA ASP A 342 -2.87 -5.53 -19.57
C ASP A 342 -3.00 -5.32 -18.06
N GLY A 343 -3.35 -6.36 -17.32
CA GLY A 343 -3.31 -6.39 -15.87
C GLY A 343 -1.88 -6.42 -15.33
N GLY A 344 -1.65 -5.81 -14.17
CA GLY A 344 -0.36 -5.78 -13.49
C GLY A 344 0.03 -7.14 -12.90
N ASN A 345 1.32 -7.45 -12.90
CA ASN A 345 1.85 -8.65 -12.26
C ASN A 345 1.88 -8.50 -10.73
N ALA A 346 1.82 -9.63 -10.00
CA ALA A 346 1.88 -9.65 -8.55
C ALA A 346 2.88 -10.69 -8.01
N THR A 347 3.62 -10.31 -6.94
CA THR A 347 4.53 -11.23 -6.24
C THR A 347 4.32 -11.08 -4.74
N GLY A 348 3.86 -12.13 -4.07
CA GLY A 348 3.69 -12.17 -2.60
C GLY A 348 5.02 -11.97 -1.88
N GLY A 349 4.98 -11.38 -0.69
CA GLY A 349 6.15 -11.11 0.14
C GLY A 349 6.50 -12.26 1.10
N THR A 350 6.99 -11.90 2.28
CA THR A 350 7.30 -12.87 3.34
C THR A 350 6.47 -12.57 4.59
N ALA A 351 5.63 -13.50 4.99
CA ALA A 351 4.90 -13.51 6.26
C ALA A 351 5.56 -14.51 7.22
N ARG A 352 6.12 -14.05 8.36
CA ARG A 352 6.91 -14.91 9.23
C ARG A 352 6.60 -14.72 10.71
N LEU A 353 6.50 -15.85 11.44
CA LEU A 353 6.62 -15.89 12.89
C LEU A 353 7.84 -16.74 13.26
N GLU A 354 8.77 -16.16 14.02
CA GLU A 354 9.99 -16.83 14.44
C GLU A 354 10.14 -16.78 15.95
N VAL A 355 10.47 -17.93 16.56
CA VAL A 355 10.78 -18.07 18.00
C VAL A 355 12.20 -18.56 18.16
N THR A 356 13.01 -17.84 18.96
CA THR A 356 14.42 -18.15 19.20
C THR A 356 14.75 -18.12 20.69
N GLY A 357 15.83 -18.80 21.07
CA GLY A 357 16.44 -18.73 22.40
C GLY A 357 15.85 -19.68 23.42
N ALA A 358 16.70 -20.05 24.40
CA ALA A 358 16.30 -20.89 25.53
C ALA A 358 15.32 -20.12 26.43
N GLY A 359 14.11 -20.61 26.57
CA GLY A 359 13.01 -19.92 27.25
C GLY A 359 11.96 -19.31 26.29
N GLY A 360 12.30 -19.14 25.03
CA GLY A 360 11.30 -18.78 24.01
C GLY A 360 10.24 -19.89 23.89
N ASN A 361 9.09 -19.67 24.52
CA ASN A 361 7.96 -20.59 24.48
C ASN A 361 6.71 -19.80 24.17
N ILE A 362 6.03 -20.17 23.09
CA ILE A 362 4.76 -19.54 22.75
C ILE A 362 3.64 -20.57 22.65
N ASP A 363 2.50 -20.18 23.20
CA ASP A 363 1.23 -20.86 22.98
C ASP A 363 0.41 -20.04 21.99
N LEU A 364 0.08 -20.65 20.85
CA LEU A 364 -0.73 -20.05 19.78
C LEU A 364 -2.13 -20.65 19.79
N GLY A 365 -3.15 -19.81 19.95
CA GLY A 365 -4.53 -20.21 19.78
C GLY A 365 -4.84 -20.44 18.30
N PHE A 366 -4.68 -19.40 17.50
CA PHE A 366 -4.90 -19.38 16.05
C PHE A 366 -3.80 -18.52 15.41
N ILE A 367 -3.39 -18.82 14.18
CA ILE A 367 -2.45 -17.97 13.44
C ILE A 367 -2.82 -17.93 11.95
N THR A 368 -2.73 -16.74 11.37
CA THR A 368 -2.80 -16.54 9.92
C THR A 368 -1.47 -16.02 9.41
N LEU A 369 -0.83 -16.76 8.49
CA LEU A 369 0.35 -16.34 7.73
C LEU A 369 0.00 -16.33 6.25
N GLN A 370 -0.07 -15.13 5.65
CA GLN A 370 -0.49 -14.97 4.25
C GLN A 370 0.57 -14.24 3.43
N SER A 371 0.96 -14.83 2.32
CA SER A 371 1.84 -14.24 1.32
C SER A 371 1.32 -14.50 -0.10
N ASP A 372 0.03 -14.28 -0.28
CA ASP A 372 -0.67 -14.54 -1.52
C ASP A 372 -0.40 -13.46 -2.57
N ALA A 373 -0.50 -13.84 -3.84
CA ALA A 373 -0.40 -12.92 -4.96
C ALA A 373 -1.59 -13.08 -5.89
N VAL A 374 -2.14 -11.95 -6.35
CA VAL A 374 -3.23 -11.91 -7.33
C VAL A 374 -2.82 -10.98 -8.47
N GLY A 375 -2.69 -11.50 -9.68
CA GLY A 375 -2.45 -10.70 -10.89
C GLY A 375 -3.67 -9.84 -11.22
N GLY A 376 -3.42 -8.64 -11.74
CA GLY A 376 -4.47 -7.73 -12.17
C GLY A 376 -5.26 -8.30 -13.36
N GLN A 377 -6.50 -7.89 -13.49
CA GLN A 377 -7.32 -8.27 -14.65
C GLN A 377 -6.92 -7.45 -15.87
N GLY A 378 -6.97 -8.02 -17.07
CA GLY A 378 -6.88 -7.29 -18.33
C GLY A 378 -8.11 -6.42 -18.55
N GLY A 379 -7.93 -5.26 -19.20
CA GLY A 379 -9.02 -4.36 -19.56
C GLY A 379 -9.95 -5.00 -20.60
N VAL A 380 -11.24 -4.67 -20.55
CA VAL A 380 -12.24 -5.16 -21.52
C VAL A 380 -12.19 -4.29 -22.77
N GLY A 381 -12.23 -4.90 -23.98
CA GLY A 381 -12.31 -4.22 -25.25
C GLY A 381 -13.53 -3.30 -25.37
N TYR A 382 -13.55 -2.39 -26.35
CA TYR A 382 -14.65 -1.48 -26.56
C TYR A 382 -15.49 -1.87 -27.79
N ASN A 383 -16.83 -1.90 -27.61
CA ASN A 383 -17.78 -2.23 -28.68
C ASN A 383 -17.74 -1.20 -29.82
N ASN A 384 -17.75 -1.67 -31.05
CA ASN A 384 -17.78 -0.78 -32.20
C ASN A 384 -18.89 -1.15 -33.21
N PHE A 385 -19.70 -0.15 -33.60
CA PHE A 385 -20.83 -0.32 -34.52
C PHE A 385 -20.47 -0.06 -35.97
N SER A 386 -19.28 0.51 -36.28
CA SER A 386 -18.92 0.95 -37.63
C SER A 386 -17.46 0.76 -38.04
N GLY A 387 -16.59 0.28 -37.10
CA GLY A 387 -15.18 0.00 -37.35
C GLY A 387 -14.73 -1.33 -36.68
N ASN A 388 -13.44 -1.56 -36.63
CA ASN A 388 -12.90 -2.70 -35.92
C ASN A 388 -13.13 -2.56 -34.39
N ALA A 389 -13.50 -3.63 -33.73
CA ALA A 389 -13.64 -3.66 -32.29
C ALA A 389 -12.27 -3.77 -31.60
N GLY A 390 -12.18 -3.28 -30.37
CA GLY A 390 -10.96 -3.36 -29.54
C GLY A 390 -10.77 -4.74 -28.94
N SER A 391 -9.52 -5.17 -28.85
CA SER A 391 -9.15 -6.40 -28.15
C SER A 391 -9.08 -6.17 -26.64
N GLY A 392 -9.40 -7.23 -25.86
CA GLY A 392 -9.18 -7.26 -24.43
C GLY A 392 -7.69 -7.33 -24.09
N GLY A 393 -7.29 -6.78 -22.94
CA GLY A 393 -5.92 -6.89 -22.40
C GLY A 393 -5.68 -8.24 -21.72
N SER A 394 -4.43 -8.66 -21.64
CA SER A 394 -4.06 -9.88 -20.94
C SER A 394 -4.14 -9.71 -19.41
N GLY A 395 -4.45 -10.76 -18.67
CA GLY A 395 -4.35 -10.79 -17.22
C GLY A 395 -2.90 -10.81 -16.74
N GLY A 396 -2.62 -10.18 -15.60
CA GLY A 396 -1.30 -10.17 -14.97
C GLY A 396 -0.92 -11.53 -14.38
N ASN A 397 0.37 -11.85 -14.37
CA ASN A 397 0.88 -13.05 -13.75
C ASN A 397 0.97 -12.87 -12.22
N ALA A 398 0.86 -13.97 -11.46
CA ALA A 398 1.00 -13.98 -10.02
C ALA A 398 1.94 -15.06 -9.53
N SER A 399 2.76 -14.72 -8.53
CA SER A 399 3.61 -15.67 -7.82
C SER A 399 3.42 -15.50 -6.31
N GLY A 400 2.91 -16.53 -5.63
CA GLY A 400 2.81 -16.56 -4.17
C GLY A 400 4.18 -16.33 -3.54
N GLY A 401 4.20 -15.74 -2.35
CA GLY A 401 5.40 -15.40 -1.62
C GLY A 401 5.86 -16.53 -0.68
N ARG A 402 6.14 -16.17 0.60
CA ARG A 402 6.68 -17.11 1.58
C ARG A 402 5.99 -16.94 2.94
N SER A 403 5.33 -17.99 3.41
CA SER A 403 4.70 -18.07 4.73
C SER A 403 5.48 -19.02 5.64
N GLU A 404 6.01 -18.53 6.77
CA GLU A 404 6.97 -19.25 7.59
C GLU A 404 6.61 -19.26 9.07
N LEU A 405 6.55 -20.44 9.67
CA LEU A 405 6.57 -20.63 11.12
C LEU A 405 7.89 -21.30 11.51
N VAL A 406 8.70 -20.61 12.32
CA VAL A 406 10.08 -21.02 12.58
C VAL A 406 10.36 -21.13 14.08
N ALA A 407 10.82 -22.29 14.56
CA ALA A 407 11.38 -22.47 15.88
C ALA A 407 12.89 -22.73 15.75
N ARG A 408 13.72 -21.78 16.22
CA ARG A 408 15.17 -21.93 16.23
C ARG A 408 15.65 -22.44 17.59
N THR A 409 16.96 -22.60 17.71
CA THR A 409 17.64 -23.18 18.88
C THR A 409 17.04 -22.75 20.22
N GLY A 410 16.45 -23.68 20.93
CA GLY A 410 15.83 -23.50 22.25
C GLY A 410 14.42 -22.91 22.24
N GLY A 411 13.90 -22.47 21.07
CA GLY A 411 12.54 -21.96 20.94
C GLY A 411 11.49 -23.07 20.87
N THR A 412 10.35 -22.86 21.50
CA THR A 412 9.22 -23.81 21.47
C THR A 412 7.95 -23.11 21.00
N ILE A 413 7.24 -23.72 20.07
CA ILE A 413 5.94 -23.25 19.59
C ILE A 413 4.91 -24.34 19.86
N ASN A 414 3.93 -24.04 20.70
CA ASN A 414 2.80 -24.92 21.01
C ASN A 414 1.55 -24.40 20.31
N LEU A 415 1.02 -25.19 19.40
CA LEU A 415 -0.19 -24.89 18.67
C LEU A 415 -1.36 -25.57 19.40
N THR A 416 -2.16 -24.79 20.12
CA THR A 416 -3.21 -25.28 21.02
C THR A 416 -4.57 -25.45 20.36
N SER A 417 -4.78 -24.85 19.16
CA SER A 417 -5.99 -24.98 18.35
C SER A 417 -5.77 -25.90 17.14
N SER A 418 -6.82 -26.22 16.45
CA SER A 418 -6.81 -27.07 15.25
C SER A 418 -6.87 -26.30 13.92
N ILE A 419 -6.78 -24.94 13.94
CA ILE A 419 -6.89 -24.14 12.72
C ILE A 419 -5.69 -23.23 12.60
N PHE A 420 -4.79 -23.58 11.68
CA PHE A 420 -3.61 -22.78 11.34
C PHE A 420 -3.63 -22.54 9.83
N ASP A 421 -3.68 -21.28 9.41
CA ASP A 421 -3.83 -20.90 8.00
C ASP A 421 -2.51 -20.34 7.46
N PHE A 422 -1.81 -21.16 6.67
CA PHE A 422 -0.58 -20.79 5.97
C PHE A 422 -0.86 -20.75 4.48
N THR A 423 -1.00 -19.57 3.91
CA THR A 423 -1.27 -19.42 2.49
C THR A 423 -0.13 -18.75 1.75
N SER A 424 0.17 -19.26 0.58
CA SER A 424 1.16 -18.73 -0.35
C SER A 424 0.74 -19.06 -1.77
N THR A 425 -0.41 -18.54 -2.15
CA THR A 425 -1.02 -18.82 -3.45
C THR A 425 -0.65 -17.77 -4.48
N GLY A 426 -0.55 -18.18 -5.75
CA GLY A 426 -0.45 -17.26 -6.88
C GLY A 426 -1.66 -17.44 -7.78
N THR A 427 -2.51 -16.42 -7.91
CA THR A 427 -3.67 -16.45 -8.80
C THR A 427 -3.47 -15.46 -9.93
N GLY A 428 -3.28 -15.95 -11.15
CA GLY A 428 -3.19 -15.12 -12.36
C GLY A 428 -4.47 -14.32 -12.58
N GLY A 429 -4.34 -13.10 -13.08
CA GLY A 429 -5.47 -12.25 -13.44
C GLY A 429 -6.24 -12.81 -14.64
N ALA A 430 -7.54 -12.55 -14.73
CA ALA A 430 -8.30 -12.88 -15.92
C ALA A 430 -7.94 -11.96 -17.09
N GLY A 431 -7.91 -12.48 -18.30
CA GLY A 431 -7.87 -11.69 -19.52
C GLY A 431 -9.18 -10.93 -19.74
N GLY A 432 -9.10 -9.75 -20.32
CA GLY A 432 -10.27 -8.95 -20.69
C GLY A 432 -10.98 -9.53 -21.91
N ASP A 433 -12.30 -9.38 -21.97
CA ASP A 433 -13.07 -9.82 -23.12
C ASP A 433 -12.80 -8.93 -24.34
N GLY A 434 -12.64 -9.55 -25.49
CA GLY A 434 -12.82 -8.91 -26.79
C GLY A 434 -14.31 -8.65 -27.04
N VAL A 435 -14.61 -7.69 -27.90
CA VAL A 435 -16.00 -7.27 -28.11
C VAL A 435 -16.43 -7.42 -29.57
N TYR A 436 -17.73 -7.42 -29.79
CA TYR A 436 -18.29 -7.61 -31.11
C TYR A 436 -18.17 -6.38 -32.00
N SER A 437 -18.10 -6.60 -33.33
CA SER A 437 -18.14 -5.58 -34.35
C SER A 437 -19.25 -5.87 -35.36
N TYR A 438 -19.93 -4.82 -35.88
CA TYR A 438 -20.90 -4.93 -36.94
C TYR A 438 -20.23 -4.70 -38.30
N GLY A 439 -20.07 -5.79 -39.07
CA GLY A 439 -19.55 -5.72 -40.43
C GLY A 439 -18.01 -5.56 -40.56
N ASN A 440 -17.27 -5.55 -39.46
CA ASN A 440 -15.82 -5.43 -39.40
C ASN A 440 -15.20 -6.49 -38.48
N THR A 441 -13.91 -6.38 -38.22
CA THR A 441 -13.19 -7.36 -37.41
C THR A 441 -13.59 -7.27 -35.91
N PRO A 442 -14.07 -8.35 -35.26
CA PRO A 442 -14.29 -8.36 -33.83
C PRO A 442 -12.95 -8.30 -33.08
N GLY A 443 -12.99 -7.87 -31.85
CA GLY A 443 -11.82 -7.85 -30.96
C GLY A 443 -11.50 -9.25 -30.42
N ASP A 444 -10.22 -9.55 -30.27
CA ASP A 444 -9.76 -10.78 -29.60
C ASP A 444 -9.91 -10.65 -28.08
N GLY A 445 -10.18 -11.75 -27.39
CA GLY A 445 -10.07 -11.80 -25.93
C GLY A 445 -8.60 -11.83 -25.50
N GLY A 446 -8.31 -11.20 -24.36
CA GLY A 446 -6.97 -11.24 -23.77
C GLY A 446 -6.65 -12.59 -23.14
N ASP A 447 -5.38 -12.92 -23.05
CA ASP A 447 -4.92 -14.14 -22.38
C ASP A 447 -5.11 -14.04 -20.86
N GLY A 448 -5.41 -15.15 -20.19
CA GLY A 448 -5.35 -15.23 -18.73
C GLY A 448 -3.91 -15.25 -18.24
N GLY A 449 -3.64 -14.58 -17.12
CA GLY A 449 -2.33 -14.59 -16.48
C GLY A 449 -1.99 -15.94 -15.87
N SER A 450 -0.71 -16.25 -15.73
CA SER A 450 -0.24 -17.45 -15.03
C SER A 450 -0.24 -17.26 -13.52
N GLY A 451 -0.57 -18.32 -12.76
CA GLY A 451 -0.43 -18.36 -11.31
C GLY A 451 0.62 -19.39 -10.90
N THR A 452 1.52 -19.02 -10.02
CA THR A 452 2.52 -19.92 -9.44
C THR A 452 2.41 -19.88 -7.92
N GLY A 453 2.26 -21.03 -7.25
CA GLY A 453 2.29 -21.13 -5.80
C GLY A 453 3.67 -20.73 -5.25
N GLY A 454 3.70 -20.13 -4.07
CA GLY A 454 4.92 -19.76 -3.37
C GLY A 454 5.46 -20.87 -2.47
N THR A 455 5.79 -20.52 -1.23
CA THR A 455 6.31 -21.47 -0.23
C THR A 455 5.60 -21.29 1.11
N ALA A 456 5.06 -22.35 1.66
CA ALA A 456 4.61 -22.40 3.06
C ALA A 456 5.52 -23.36 3.82
N MET A 457 6.11 -22.91 4.95
CA MET A 457 7.14 -23.65 5.65
C MET A 457 6.91 -23.68 7.16
N LEU A 458 7.05 -24.89 7.70
CA LEU A 458 7.20 -25.15 9.12
C LEU A 458 8.64 -25.61 9.37
N LEU A 459 9.42 -24.86 10.14
CA LEU A 459 10.82 -25.14 10.34
C LEU A 459 11.19 -25.22 11.83
N ALA A 460 11.58 -26.40 12.31
CA ALA A 460 12.20 -26.59 13.61
C ALA A 460 13.72 -26.78 13.45
N GLN A 461 14.49 -25.73 13.70
CA GLN A 461 15.96 -25.72 13.58
C GLN A 461 16.60 -25.63 14.96
N GLY A 462 16.68 -26.73 15.66
CA GLY A 462 17.14 -26.81 17.05
C GLY A 462 16.12 -26.29 18.07
N GLY A 463 14.91 -25.99 17.63
CA GLY A 463 13.72 -25.71 18.43
C GLY A 463 12.68 -26.82 18.31
N THR A 464 11.51 -26.60 18.91
CA THR A 464 10.40 -27.56 18.93
C THR A 464 9.12 -26.88 18.44
N ILE A 465 8.36 -27.57 17.60
CA ILE A 465 7.01 -27.17 17.21
C ILE A 465 6.08 -28.32 17.49
N THR A 466 5.03 -28.11 18.30
CA THR A 466 4.02 -29.10 18.64
C THR A 466 2.65 -28.62 18.19
N GLY A 467 1.84 -29.51 17.63
CA GLY A 467 0.49 -29.19 17.16
C GLY A 467 -0.20 -30.46 16.62
N GLN A 468 -1.50 -30.36 16.39
CA GLN A 468 -2.30 -31.49 15.90
C GLN A 468 -2.54 -31.42 14.40
N ASP A 469 -3.08 -30.31 13.91
CA ASP A 469 -3.45 -30.14 12.50
C ASP A 469 -2.79 -28.91 11.90
N PHE A 470 -2.17 -29.08 10.72
CA PHE A 470 -1.54 -28.00 9.96
C PHE A 470 -2.18 -27.94 8.58
N ASN A 471 -2.67 -26.77 8.20
CA ASN A 471 -3.19 -26.52 6.85
C ASN A 471 -2.22 -25.62 6.08
N PHE A 472 -1.62 -26.18 5.04
CA PHE A 472 -0.74 -25.44 4.11
C PHE A 472 -1.41 -25.34 2.75
N THR A 473 -1.71 -24.13 2.33
CA THR A 473 -2.26 -23.88 1.00
C THR A 473 -1.22 -23.21 0.12
N VAL A 474 -0.62 -23.97 -0.78
CA VAL A 474 0.33 -23.49 -1.79
C VAL A 474 -0.19 -23.89 -3.15
N ALA A 475 -0.79 -22.95 -3.86
CA ALA A 475 -1.42 -23.23 -5.13
C ALA A 475 -1.03 -22.19 -6.19
N GLY A 476 -0.82 -22.61 -7.41
CA GLY A 476 -0.81 -21.76 -8.59
C GLY A 476 -2.14 -21.93 -9.32
N VAL A 477 -2.86 -20.84 -9.51
CA VAL A 477 -4.12 -20.83 -10.25
C VAL A 477 -3.99 -19.89 -11.44
N GLY A 478 -4.10 -20.42 -12.66
CA GLY A 478 -4.14 -19.58 -13.86
C GLY A 478 -5.42 -18.76 -13.93
N GLY A 479 -5.33 -17.54 -14.44
CA GLY A 479 -6.48 -16.71 -14.77
C GLY A 479 -7.23 -17.25 -15.98
N ASN A 480 -8.51 -16.96 -16.08
CA ASN A 480 -9.29 -17.30 -17.26
C ASN A 480 -8.90 -16.38 -18.43
N GLY A 481 -8.84 -16.90 -19.65
CA GLY A 481 -8.78 -16.08 -20.87
C GLY A 481 -10.09 -15.33 -21.06
N GLY A 482 -10.01 -14.13 -21.64
CA GLY A 482 -11.18 -13.35 -22.06
C GLY A 482 -11.89 -14.02 -23.25
N ALA A 483 -13.18 -13.78 -23.35
CA ALA A 483 -13.95 -14.23 -24.51
C ALA A 483 -13.59 -13.41 -25.76
N GLY A 484 -13.47 -14.06 -26.91
CA GLY A 484 -13.36 -13.37 -28.21
C GLY A 484 -14.69 -12.69 -28.56
N GLY A 485 -14.61 -11.55 -29.27
CA GLY A 485 -15.79 -10.84 -29.77
C GLY A 485 -16.52 -11.65 -30.88
N ALA A 486 -17.79 -11.37 -31.04
CA ALA A 486 -18.60 -11.97 -32.08
C ALA A 486 -18.73 -11.05 -33.32
N TYR A 487 -18.73 -11.64 -34.51
CA TYR A 487 -19.04 -10.94 -35.74
C TYR A 487 -20.55 -10.92 -35.96
N TYR A 488 -21.14 -9.74 -36.13
CA TYR A 488 -22.51 -9.58 -36.60
C TYR A 488 -22.49 -9.08 -38.05
N PRO A 489 -22.98 -9.88 -39.05
CA PRO A 489 -23.05 -9.42 -40.40
C PRO A 489 -23.94 -8.17 -40.44
N GLY A 490 -23.42 -7.06 -41.00
CA GLY A 490 -24.22 -5.86 -41.25
C GLY A 490 -25.36 -6.20 -42.19
N SER A 491 -26.56 -5.72 -41.92
CA SER A 491 -27.76 -5.84 -42.77
C SER A 491 -27.67 -4.94 -43.96
#